data_6664f6a5dded0d3ea5c548251cd50991
#
_entry.id   6664f6a5dded0d3ea5c548251cd50991
#
_cell.length_a   1.000
_cell.length_b   1.000
_cell.length_c   1.000
_cell.angle_alpha   90.00
_cell.angle_beta   90.00
_cell.angle_gamma   90.00
#
_symmetry.space_group_name_H-M   'P 1'
#
loop_
_entity.id
_entity.type
_entity.pdbx_description
1 polymer ?
#
loop_
_entity_poly.entity_id
_entity_poly.type
_entity_poly.pdbx_seq_one_letter_code
_entity_poly.pdbx_strand_id
1 'polypeptide(L)' 'MRIEITKGLILSAYSTSRNNLAEILFPAGEYSANLTPEGKIEILSSDTSKAQFSFSQFREKMFLGEFVLLEA' A
#
# COMPACT_ATOMS: atom_id res chain seq x y z
N MET A 1 8.11 -7.94 -2.24
CA MET A 1 7.00 -8.14 -3.19
C MET A 1 6.72 -6.83 -3.90
N ARG A 2 6.27 -6.92 -5.13
CA ARG A 2 5.90 -5.74 -5.92
C ARG A 2 4.46 -5.86 -6.36
N ILE A 3 3.75 -4.73 -6.28
CA ILE A 3 2.36 -4.66 -6.69
C ILE A 3 2.15 -3.50 -7.63
N GLU A 4 1.05 -3.57 -8.37
CA GLU A 4 0.57 -2.44 -9.15
C GLU A 4 -0.73 -1.93 -8.54
N ILE A 5 -0.83 -0.61 -8.36
CA ILE A 5 -2.09 0.04 -8.07
C ILE A 5 -2.66 0.46 -9.42
N THR A 6 -3.82 -0.08 -9.77
CA THR A 6 -4.36 0.06 -11.13
C THR A 6 -4.99 1.42 -11.41
N LYS A 7 -5.39 2.13 -10.35
CA LYS A 7 -5.93 3.49 -10.47
C LYS A 7 -5.56 4.25 -9.19
N GLY A 8 -5.51 5.56 -9.26
CA GLY A 8 -5.20 6.35 -8.07
C GLY A 8 -6.16 6.05 -6.93
N LEU A 9 -5.59 5.81 -5.74
CA LEU A 9 -6.36 5.50 -4.54
C LEU A 9 -5.93 6.43 -3.42
N ILE A 10 -6.90 6.83 -2.59
CA ILE A 10 -6.61 7.56 -1.37
C ILE A 10 -6.56 6.55 -0.24
N LEU A 11 -5.40 6.42 0.40
CA LEU A 11 -5.17 5.45 1.43
C LEU A 11 -4.72 6.13 2.71
N SER A 12 -5.09 5.54 3.85
CA SER A 12 -4.56 6.00 5.13
C SER A 12 -3.12 5.56 5.24
N ALA A 13 -2.22 6.51 5.41
CA ALA A 13 -0.79 6.22 5.41
C ALA A 13 -0.07 7.05 6.45
N TYR A 14 1.05 6.54 6.95
CA TYR A 14 1.94 7.26 7.83
C TYR A 14 3.02 7.93 7.00
N SER A 15 3.24 9.21 7.27
CA SER A 15 4.41 9.91 6.74
C SER A 15 5.56 9.70 7.72
N THR A 16 6.73 9.33 7.20
CA THR A 16 7.90 9.13 8.05
C THR A 16 8.39 10.43 8.67
N SER A 17 8.05 11.58 8.07
CA SER A 17 8.48 12.88 8.57
C SER A 17 7.57 13.42 9.67
N ARG A 18 6.31 13.00 9.71
CA ARG A 18 5.33 13.56 10.65
C ARG A 18 4.84 12.57 11.69
N ASN A 19 5.02 11.28 11.43
CA ASN A 19 4.54 10.22 12.29
C ASN A 19 3.03 10.30 12.56
N ASN A 20 2.29 10.86 11.62
CA ASN A 20 0.84 11.01 11.69
C ASN A 20 0.17 10.22 10.59
N LEU A 21 -0.98 9.64 10.93
CA LEU A 21 -1.83 9.00 9.94
C LEU A 21 -2.57 10.07 9.15
N ALA A 22 -2.49 10.00 7.84
CA ALA A 22 -3.17 10.95 6.96
C ALA A 22 -3.69 10.22 5.72
N GLU A 23 -4.66 10.83 5.06
CA GLU A 23 -5.14 10.30 3.79
C GLU A 23 -4.27 10.84 2.68
N ILE A 24 -3.62 9.93 1.95
CA ILE A 24 -2.63 10.28 0.94
C ILE A 24 -3.02 9.61 -0.37
N LEU A 25 -2.91 10.34 -1.46
CA LEU A 25 -3.14 9.79 -2.79
C LEU A 25 -1.95 8.92 -3.19
N PHE A 26 -2.23 7.67 -3.53
CA PHE A 26 -1.27 6.78 -4.16
C PHE A 26 -1.64 6.68 -5.63
N PRO A 27 -0.89 7.34 -6.52
CA PRO A 27 -1.20 7.28 -7.95
C PRO A 27 -1.10 5.88 -8.50
N ALA A 28 -1.73 5.63 -9.64
CA ALA A 28 -1.56 4.37 -10.34
C ALA A 28 -0.09 4.16 -10.68
N GLY A 29 0.37 2.91 -10.57
CA GLY A 29 1.77 2.56 -10.84
C GLY A 29 2.24 1.41 -9.99
N GLU A 30 3.54 1.14 -10.06
CA GLU A 30 4.16 0.03 -9.33
C GLU A 30 4.71 0.51 -8.00
N TYR A 31 4.55 -0.34 -6.99
CA TYR A 31 4.97 -0.05 -5.62
C TYR A 31 5.64 -1.26 -5.01
N SER A 32 6.61 -0.99 -4.12
CA SER A 32 7.17 -2.03 -3.27
C SER A 32 6.23 -2.31 -2.10
N ALA A 33 6.09 -3.56 -1.74
CA ALA A 33 5.29 -3.97 -0.61
C ALA A 33 6.08 -4.94 0.25
N ASN A 34 5.97 -4.80 1.56
CA ASN A 34 6.70 -5.63 2.52
C ASN A 34 5.75 -6.24 3.53
N LEU A 35 6.04 -7.47 3.92
CA LEU A 35 5.36 -8.11 5.03
C LEU A 35 6.01 -7.65 6.33
N THR A 36 5.21 -7.16 7.26
CA THR A 36 5.72 -6.71 8.55
C THR A 36 5.78 -7.88 9.55
N PRO A 37 6.58 -7.74 10.61
CA PRO A 37 6.61 -8.77 11.67
C PRO A 37 5.25 -8.98 12.34
N GLU A 38 4.38 -7.97 12.33
CA GLU A 38 3.03 -8.07 12.90
C GLU A 38 2.04 -8.77 11.97
N GLY A 39 2.47 -9.21 10.79
CA GLY A 39 1.58 -9.89 9.85
C GLY A 39 0.76 -8.94 9.00
N LYS A 40 1.25 -7.73 8.79
CA LYS A 40 0.60 -6.75 7.91
C LYS A 40 1.41 -6.56 6.65
N ILE A 41 0.79 -5.95 5.65
CA ILE A 41 1.47 -5.62 4.40
C ILE A 41 1.60 -4.11 4.33
N GLU A 42 2.83 -3.63 4.14
CA GLU A 42 3.13 -2.21 3.97
C GLU A 42 3.39 -1.92 2.52
N ILE A 43 2.77 -0.86 2.02
CA ILE A 43 3.04 -0.35 0.68
C ILE A 43 3.75 0.98 0.84
N LEU A 44 4.90 1.11 0.18
CA LEU A 44 5.76 2.28 0.31
C LEU A 44 5.57 3.20 -0.88
N SER A 45 5.30 4.46 -0.59
CA SER A 45 5.24 5.51 -1.59
C SER A 45 6.65 6.08 -1.81
N SER A 46 6.88 6.67 -2.97
CA SER A 46 8.17 7.27 -3.30
C SER A 46 8.49 8.49 -2.43
N ASP A 47 7.50 9.08 -1.77
CA ASP A 47 7.69 10.23 -0.90
C ASP A 47 7.75 9.85 0.57
N THR A 48 8.10 8.61 0.87
CA THR A 48 8.31 8.11 2.22
C THR A 48 7.05 7.89 3.05
N SER A 49 5.91 7.78 2.40
CA SER A 49 4.67 7.41 3.08
C SER A 49 4.47 5.90 3.06
N LYS A 50 3.87 5.36 4.13
CA LYS A 50 3.63 3.93 4.27
C LYS A 50 2.16 3.68 4.55
N ALA A 51 1.51 2.89 3.70
CA ALA A 51 0.15 2.43 3.94
C ALA A 51 0.20 0.98 4.42
N GLN A 52 -0.53 0.65 5.48
CA GLN A 52 -0.54 -0.69 6.05
C GLN A 52 -1.90 -1.33 5.88
N PHE A 53 -1.91 -2.61 5.57
CA PHE A 53 -3.13 -3.40 5.38
C PHE A 53 -3.00 -4.73 6.10
N SER A 54 -4.11 -5.22 6.65
CA SER A 54 -4.18 -6.63 7.04
C SER A 54 -4.19 -7.49 5.77
N PHE A 55 -3.93 -8.79 5.92
CA PHE A 55 -4.04 -9.71 4.78
C PHE A 55 -5.43 -9.68 4.17
N SER A 56 -6.46 -9.59 4.99
CA SER A 56 -7.84 -9.54 4.50
C SER A 56 -8.10 -8.30 3.65
N GLN A 57 -7.62 -7.16 4.12
CA GLN A 57 -7.78 -5.90 3.40
C GLN A 57 -7.01 -5.91 2.08
N PHE A 58 -5.80 -6.43 2.11
CA PHE A 58 -4.97 -6.52 0.91
C PHE A 58 -5.62 -7.45 -0.13
N ARG A 59 -6.12 -8.60 0.33
CA ARG A 59 -6.80 -9.55 -0.54
C ARG A 59 -8.06 -8.93 -1.16
N GLU A 60 -8.81 -8.16 -0.38
CA GLU A 60 -10.00 -7.48 -0.89
C GLU A 60 -9.64 -6.49 -2.00
N LYS A 61 -8.55 -5.75 -1.83
CA LYS A 61 -8.08 -4.82 -2.86
C LYS A 61 -7.69 -5.57 -4.13
N MET A 62 -7.07 -6.74 -4.00
CA MET A 62 -6.75 -7.56 -5.17
C MET A 62 -8.02 -8.09 -5.83
N PHE A 63 -8.99 -8.51 -5.04
CA PHE A 63 -10.25 -9.02 -5.57
C PHE A 63 -10.99 -7.94 -6.36
N LEU A 64 -10.94 -6.70 -5.89
CA LEU A 64 -11.57 -5.56 -6.57
C LEU A 64 -10.77 -5.08 -7.78
N GLY A 65 -9.61 -5.65 -8.03
CA GLY A 65 -8.76 -5.25 -9.14
C GLY A 65 -8.01 -3.95 -8.92
N GLU A 66 -8.02 -3.43 -7.70
CA GLU A 66 -7.30 -2.20 -7.37
C GLU A 66 -5.80 -2.45 -7.15
N PHE A 67 -5.46 -3.62 -6.62
CA PHE A 67 -4.08 -4.07 -6.49
C PHE A 67 -3.87 -5.30 -7.36
N VAL A 68 -2.73 -5.33 -8.07
CA VAL A 68 -2.32 -6.52 -8.84
C VAL A 68 -0.95 -6.92 -8.33
N LEU A 69 -0.81 -8.19 -7.95
CA LEU A 69 0.47 -8.71 -7.51
C LEU A 69 1.34 -8.96 -8.74
N LEU A 70 2.48 -8.26 -8.81
CA LEU A 70 3.41 -8.40 -9.93
C LEU A 70 4.51 -9.40 -9.60
N GLU A 71 4.94 -9.43 -8.33
CA GLU A 71 6.08 -10.26 -7.93
C GLU A 71 5.97 -10.54 -6.43
N ALA A 72 6.06 -11.78 -6.08
CA ALA A 72 5.92 -12.21 -4.69
C ALA A 72 7.18 -11.96 -3.82
#